data_d90f08f0f73d032d2dbf8f2d448f57ef
#
_entry.id   d90f08f0f73d032d2dbf8f2d448f57ef
#
_cell.length_a   1.000
_cell.length_b   1.000
_cell.length_c   1.000
_cell.angle_alpha   90.00
_cell.angle_beta   90.00
_cell.angle_gamma   90.00
#
_symmetry.space_group_name_H-M   'P 1'
#
loop_
_entity.id
_entity.type
_entity.pdbx_description
1 polymer ?
#
loop_
_entity_poly.entity_id
_entity_poly.type
_entity_poly.pdbx_seq_one_letter_code
_entity_poly.pdbx_strand_id
1 'polypeptide(L)'
;MQILQNRYSRSLVEIKGVNYISDYKKQLWKKLDELSKKWQSTGLPSRSGLEKTAGDLHEWKVITGVSGLWDKPPLMLTATLDDGLGHGLEVIRMFSETAGFETIELGLLLTPEKIITACKRYQPDLLGLTVLQFDSEEDILMISGNLPSKTKIIAGGPVFTADREFAARAGIHFAAKNAAFFIQYLLQFEKKVTNNYK
;
A
#
# COMPACT_ATOMS: atom_id res chain seq x y z
N MET A 1 -32.66 -38.47 7.79
CA MET A 1 -33.20 -37.18 7.33
C MET A 1 -32.55 -35.95 7.97
N GLN A 2 -32.05 -36.01 9.20
CA GLN A 2 -31.35 -34.90 9.89
C GLN A 2 -29.94 -34.55 9.41
N ILE A 3 -29.21 -35.48 8.78
CA ILE A 3 -27.82 -35.27 8.30
C ILE A 3 -27.77 -34.43 7.01
N LEU A 4 -28.80 -34.46 6.18
CA LEU A 4 -28.89 -33.67 4.95
C LEU A 4 -29.26 -32.21 5.22
N GLN A 5 -30.07 -31.92 6.24
CA GLN A 5 -30.41 -30.55 6.61
C GLN A 5 -29.21 -29.77 7.18
N ASN A 6 -28.29 -30.45 7.88
CA ASN A 6 -27.09 -29.81 8.44
C ASN A 6 -26.02 -29.46 7.38
N ARG A 7 -25.98 -30.16 6.24
CA ARG A 7 -25.09 -29.82 5.13
C ARG A 7 -25.61 -28.60 4.33
N TYR A 8 -26.91 -28.51 4.13
CA TYR A 8 -27.51 -27.39 3.41
C TYR A 8 -27.44 -26.08 4.19
N SER A 9 -27.61 -26.10 5.52
CA SER A 9 -27.49 -24.90 6.34
C SER A 9 -26.04 -24.40 6.45
N ARG A 10 -25.04 -25.28 6.47
CA ARG A 10 -23.62 -24.86 6.42
C ARG A 10 -23.24 -24.24 5.09
N SER A 11 -23.65 -24.83 3.97
CA SER A 11 -23.36 -24.28 2.63
C SER A 11 -24.04 -22.92 2.39
N LEU A 12 -25.26 -22.72 2.91
CA LEU A 12 -25.96 -21.42 2.79
C LEU A 12 -25.36 -20.32 3.66
N VAL A 13 -24.80 -20.66 4.82
CA VAL A 13 -24.09 -19.70 5.68
C VAL A 13 -22.75 -19.33 5.06
N GLU A 14 -22.01 -20.30 4.50
CA GLU A 14 -20.74 -20.04 3.77
C GLU A 14 -20.98 -19.20 2.52
N ILE A 15 -22.01 -19.51 1.70
CA ILE A 15 -22.35 -18.73 0.48
C ILE A 15 -22.78 -17.31 0.84
N LYS A 16 -23.57 -17.11 1.89
CA LYS A 16 -23.93 -15.78 2.38
C LYS A 16 -22.70 -15.03 2.88
N GLY A 17 -21.81 -15.67 3.65
CA GLY A 17 -20.59 -15.06 4.15
C GLY A 17 -19.65 -14.58 3.03
N VAL A 18 -19.46 -15.38 1.98
CA VAL A 18 -18.62 -15.03 0.82
C VAL A 18 -19.19 -13.82 0.06
N ASN A 19 -20.51 -13.74 -0.12
CA ASN A 19 -21.14 -12.58 -0.78
C ASN A 19 -20.98 -11.30 0.04
N TYR A 20 -21.14 -11.35 1.36
CA TYR A 20 -20.98 -10.18 2.23
C TYR A 20 -19.53 -9.66 2.24
N ILE A 21 -18.54 -10.53 2.32
CA ILE A 21 -17.12 -10.12 2.28
C ILE A 21 -16.78 -9.48 0.95
N SER A 22 -17.24 -10.03 -0.18
CA SER A 22 -17.05 -9.44 -1.50
C SER A 22 -17.66 -8.03 -1.60
N ASP A 23 -18.84 -7.82 -1.03
CA ASP A 23 -19.49 -6.51 -1.03
C ASP A 23 -18.75 -5.49 -0.15
N TYR A 24 -18.21 -5.91 1.01
CA TYR A 24 -17.39 -5.03 1.85
C TYR A 24 -16.05 -4.67 1.19
N LYS A 25 -15.43 -5.57 0.42
CA LYS A 25 -14.25 -5.23 -0.39
C LYS A 25 -14.55 -4.15 -1.43
N LYS A 26 -15.69 -4.25 -2.13
CA LYS A 26 -16.15 -3.22 -3.07
C LYS A 26 -16.42 -1.89 -2.37
N GLN A 27 -17.00 -1.92 -1.16
CA GLN A 27 -17.23 -0.72 -0.36
C GLN A 27 -15.90 -0.10 0.10
N LEU A 28 -14.92 -0.90 0.54
CA LEU A 28 -13.58 -0.42 0.90
C LEU A 28 -12.91 0.25 -0.29
N TRP A 29 -12.93 -0.42 -1.45
CA TRP A 29 -12.39 0.14 -2.69
C TRP A 29 -13.03 1.50 -3.01
N LYS A 30 -14.36 1.58 -2.94
CA LYS A 30 -15.11 2.82 -3.20
C LYS A 30 -14.74 3.93 -2.20
N LYS A 31 -14.67 3.62 -0.90
CA LYS A 31 -14.25 4.57 0.13
C LYS A 31 -12.86 5.14 -0.14
N LEU A 32 -11.89 4.30 -0.49
CA LEU A 32 -10.53 4.72 -0.81
C LEU A 32 -10.48 5.54 -2.12
N ASP A 33 -11.25 5.18 -3.13
CA ASP A 33 -11.34 5.92 -4.40
C ASP A 33 -11.94 7.32 -4.20
N GLU A 34 -13.06 7.41 -3.48
CA GLU A 34 -13.69 8.67 -3.13
C GLU A 34 -12.77 9.57 -2.29
N LEU A 35 -12.05 8.98 -1.33
CA LEU A 35 -11.08 9.68 -0.49
C LEU A 35 -9.93 10.24 -1.34
N SER A 36 -9.35 9.42 -2.21
CA SER A 36 -8.29 9.83 -3.13
C SER A 36 -8.74 10.99 -4.03
N LYS A 37 -9.91 10.88 -4.66
CA LYS A 37 -10.49 11.92 -5.54
C LYS A 37 -10.76 13.22 -4.78
N LYS A 38 -11.35 13.11 -3.59
CA LYS A 38 -11.59 14.27 -2.72
C LYS A 38 -10.28 15.01 -2.42
N TRP A 39 -9.26 14.31 -1.96
CA TRP A 39 -8.00 14.94 -1.60
C TRP A 39 -7.20 15.45 -2.80
N GLN A 40 -7.38 14.89 -3.98
CA GLN A 40 -6.81 15.46 -5.21
C GLN A 40 -7.45 16.79 -5.58
N SER A 41 -8.74 16.99 -5.30
CA SER A 41 -9.47 18.22 -5.62
C SER A 41 -9.39 19.27 -4.53
N THR A 42 -9.41 18.90 -3.24
CA THR A 42 -9.46 19.83 -2.10
C THR A 42 -8.13 20.04 -1.40
N GLY A 43 -7.10 19.25 -1.74
CA GLY A 43 -5.85 19.13 -0.99
C GLY A 43 -5.95 18.13 0.16
N LEU A 44 -4.78 17.75 0.70
CA LEU A 44 -4.69 16.85 1.85
C LEU A 44 -5.14 17.56 3.13
N PRO A 45 -5.77 16.85 4.06
CA PRO A 45 -5.99 17.36 5.41
C PRO A 45 -4.66 17.47 6.17
N SER A 46 -4.71 18.00 7.38
CA SER A 46 -3.58 18.00 8.31
C SER A 46 -3.16 16.54 8.63
N ARG A 47 -1.98 16.37 9.21
CA ARG A 47 -1.49 15.06 9.66
C ARG A 47 -2.51 14.36 10.57
N SER A 48 -3.02 15.05 11.58
CA SER A 48 -4.07 14.49 12.46
C SER A 48 -5.34 14.12 11.71
N GLY A 49 -5.67 14.84 10.63
CA GLY A 49 -6.77 14.49 9.72
C GLY A 49 -6.51 13.22 8.92
N LEU A 50 -5.28 12.99 8.47
CA LEU A 50 -4.86 11.73 7.83
C LEU A 50 -4.96 10.55 8.79
N GLU A 51 -4.39 10.71 10.00
CA GLU A 51 -4.42 9.71 11.07
C GLU A 51 -5.85 9.34 11.47
N LYS A 52 -6.70 10.36 11.68
CA LYS A 52 -8.12 10.16 11.98
C LYS A 52 -8.81 9.38 10.87
N THR A 53 -8.60 9.75 9.61
CA THR A 53 -9.25 9.09 8.47
C THR A 53 -8.81 7.63 8.35
N ALA A 54 -7.52 7.33 8.55
CA ALA A 54 -7.02 5.96 8.55
C ALA A 54 -7.61 5.16 9.72
N GLY A 55 -7.72 5.77 10.91
CA GLY A 55 -8.37 5.18 12.09
C GLY A 55 -9.85 4.85 11.86
N ASP A 56 -10.62 5.79 11.32
CA ASP A 56 -12.05 5.61 10.99
C ASP A 56 -12.24 4.45 9.98
N LEU A 57 -11.36 4.32 8.99
CA LEU A 57 -11.37 3.22 8.03
C LEU A 57 -10.95 1.88 8.66
N HIS A 58 -9.98 1.90 9.57
CA HIS A 58 -9.57 0.71 10.31
C HIS A 58 -10.72 0.20 11.19
N GLU A 59 -11.37 1.07 11.95
CA GLU A 59 -12.54 0.72 12.76
C GLU A 59 -13.66 0.14 11.89
N TRP A 60 -13.95 0.74 10.75
CA TRP A 60 -14.92 0.21 9.80
C TRP A 60 -14.54 -1.19 9.31
N LYS A 61 -13.26 -1.45 9.02
CA LYS A 61 -12.77 -2.80 8.64
C LYS A 61 -13.00 -3.81 9.75
N VAL A 62 -12.73 -3.45 11.01
CA VAL A 62 -12.98 -4.32 12.17
C VAL A 62 -14.46 -4.66 12.29
N ILE A 63 -15.34 -3.67 12.20
CA ILE A 63 -16.81 -3.85 12.30
C ILE A 63 -17.34 -4.76 11.19
N THR A 64 -16.83 -4.61 9.96
CA THR A 64 -17.30 -5.37 8.78
C THR A 64 -16.61 -6.71 8.60
N GLY A 65 -15.52 -6.95 9.32
CA GLY A 65 -14.69 -8.16 9.18
C GLY A 65 -13.89 -8.24 7.87
N VAL A 66 -13.83 -7.14 7.08
CA VAL A 66 -13.05 -7.11 5.85
C VAL A 66 -11.56 -6.86 6.15
N SER A 67 -10.69 -7.77 5.74
CA SER A 67 -9.25 -7.65 5.96
C SER A 67 -8.57 -6.63 5.03
N GLY A 68 -9.08 -6.47 3.81
CA GLY A 68 -8.52 -5.58 2.79
C GLY A 68 -9.09 -5.84 1.41
N LEU A 69 -8.48 -5.29 0.40
CA LEU A 69 -8.92 -5.40 -1.00
C LEU A 69 -8.60 -6.78 -1.62
N TRP A 70 -7.59 -7.49 -1.09
CA TRP A 70 -7.11 -8.76 -1.63
C TRP A 70 -7.50 -9.95 -0.76
N ASP A 71 -7.64 -11.13 -1.36
CA ASP A 71 -7.82 -12.38 -0.63
C ASP A 71 -6.51 -12.83 0.02
N LYS A 72 -5.39 -12.62 -0.67
CA LYS A 72 -4.05 -12.78 -0.15
C LYS A 72 -3.40 -11.41 -0.03
N PRO A 73 -3.13 -10.92 1.19
CA PRO A 73 -2.48 -9.63 1.38
C PRO A 73 -1.15 -9.54 0.62
N PRO A 74 -0.92 -8.50 -0.20
CA PRO A 74 0.40 -8.23 -0.72
C PRO A 74 1.31 -7.71 0.39
N LEU A 75 2.62 -7.96 0.24
CA LEU A 75 3.62 -7.51 1.20
C LEU A 75 4.27 -6.21 0.74
N MET A 76 4.34 -5.24 1.64
CA MET A 76 5.07 -3.98 1.43
C MET A 76 6.15 -3.80 2.48
N LEU A 77 7.37 -3.54 2.04
CA LEU A 77 8.43 -3.03 2.90
C LEU A 77 8.47 -1.49 2.79
N THR A 78 8.74 -0.81 3.91
CA THR A 78 8.93 0.64 3.93
C THR A 78 10.30 1.00 4.49
N ALA A 79 10.96 1.98 3.89
CA ALA A 79 12.30 2.41 4.25
C ALA A 79 12.57 3.88 3.88
N THR A 80 13.56 4.50 4.50
CA THR A 80 14.18 5.71 4.00
C THR A 80 15.70 5.66 4.17
N LEU A 81 16.39 6.25 3.20
CA LEU A 81 17.83 6.49 3.24
C LEU A 81 18.16 7.72 4.09
N ASP A 82 17.19 8.64 4.18
CA ASP A 82 17.34 9.93 4.85
C ASP A 82 17.07 9.86 6.36
N ASP A 83 17.50 10.90 7.08
CA ASP A 83 17.30 11.10 8.52
C ASP A 83 15.97 11.77 8.89
N GLY A 84 15.06 11.89 7.92
CA GLY A 84 13.75 12.48 8.14
C GLY A 84 12.96 11.81 9.26
N LEU A 85 12.03 12.58 9.88
CA LEU A 85 11.26 12.13 11.05
C LEU A 85 10.29 10.93 10.79
N GLY A 86 10.41 10.27 9.65
CA GLY A 86 9.57 9.09 9.32
C GLY A 86 8.10 9.39 9.02
N HIS A 87 7.68 10.66 9.06
CA HIS A 87 6.26 11.03 8.85
C HIS A 87 5.69 10.55 7.52
N GLY A 88 6.50 10.56 6.45
CA GLY A 88 6.08 10.05 5.14
C GLY A 88 5.86 8.53 5.18
N LEU A 89 6.74 7.80 5.83
CA LEU A 89 6.63 6.34 5.98
C LEU A 89 5.39 5.94 6.78
N GLU A 90 5.08 6.69 7.86
CA GLU A 90 3.90 6.43 8.69
C GLU A 90 2.60 6.57 7.88
N VAL A 91 2.48 7.63 7.06
CA VAL A 91 1.32 7.81 6.18
C VAL A 91 1.20 6.68 5.16
N ILE A 92 2.32 6.31 4.51
CA ILE A 92 2.37 5.18 3.57
C ILE A 92 1.90 3.90 4.28
N ARG A 93 2.43 3.59 5.46
CA ARG A 93 2.07 2.41 6.24
C ARG A 93 0.58 2.38 6.57
N MET A 94 0.04 3.46 7.17
CA MET A 94 -1.37 3.54 7.55
C MET A 94 -2.32 3.24 6.39
N PHE A 95 -2.11 3.85 5.22
CA PHE A 95 -2.99 3.64 4.08
C PHE A 95 -2.74 2.31 3.35
N SER A 96 -1.54 1.76 3.40
CA SER A 96 -1.27 0.40 2.94
C SER A 96 -2.01 -0.65 3.77
N GLU A 97 -1.93 -0.56 5.09
CA GLU A 97 -2.65 -1.44 6.03
C GLU A 97 -4.17 -1.28 5.90
N THR A 98 -4.63 -0.04 5.68
CA THR A 98 -6.04 0.23 5.40
C THR A 98 -6.50 -0.47 4.11
N ALA A 99 -5.72 -0.43 3.05
CA ALA A 99 -6.01 -1.13 1.81
C ALA A 99 -5.90 -2.66 1.96
N GLY A 100 -5.14 -3.15 2.93
CA GLY A 100 -4.98 -4.58 3.23
C GLY A 100 -3.62 -5.17 2.86
N PHE A 101 -2.58 -4.35 2.78
CA PHE A 101 -1.20 -4.83 2.74
C PHE A 101 -0.75 -5.35 4.10
N GLU A 102 0.08 -6.38 4.09
CA GLU A 102 1.01 -6.63 5.18
C GLU A 102 2.19 -5.66 5.04
N THR A 103 2.59 -4.99 6.12
CA THR A 103 3.67 -4.00 6.09
C THR A 103 4.80 -4.41 7.03
N ILE A 104 6.04 -4.24 6.56
CA ILE A 104 7.25 -4.36 7.38
C ILE A 104 8.01 -3.04 7.25
N GLU A 105 8.15 -2.34 8.36
CA GLU A 105 8.97 -1.14 8.43
C GLU A 105 10.43 -1.53 8.69
N LEU A 106 11.31 -1.18 7.76
CA LEU A 106 12.74 -1.43 7.87
C LEU A 106 13.44 -0.37 8.72
N GLY A 107 12.90 0.85 8.74
CA GLY A 107 13.40 1.97 9.53
C GLY A 107 13.96 3.12 8.69
N LEU A 108 14.72 3.98 9.38
CA LEU A 108 15.32 5.21 8.87
C LEU A 108 16.83 5.05 8.71
N LEU A 109 17.47 5.93 7.93
CA LEU A 109 18.94 5.95 7.74
C LEU A 109 19.51 4.60 7.29
N LEU A 110 18.81 3.93 6.41
CA LEU A 110 19.24 2.62 5.93
C LEU A 110 20.18 2.75 4.74
N THR A 111 21.21 1.89 4.71
CA THR A 111 22.05 1.78 3.52
C THR A 111 21.33 0.99 2.42
N PRO A 112 21.67 1.24 1.14
CA PRO A 112 21.11 0.49 0.01
C PRO A 112 21.20 -1.03 0.18
N GLU A 113 22.34 -1.53 0.68
CA GLU A 113 22.60 -2.96 0.86
C GLU A 113 21.65 -3.60 1.89
N LYS A 114 21.31 -2.87 2.96
CA LYS A 114 20.35 -3.35 3.97
C LYS A 114 18.96 -3.47 3.37
N ILE A 115 18.53 -2.47 2.58
CA ILE A 115 17.24 -2.48 1.89
C ILE A 115 17.18 -3.62 0.87
N ILE A 116 18.22 -3.78 0.03
CA ILE A 116 18.33 -4.86 -0.95
C ILE A 116 18.29 -6.23 -0.28
N THR A 117 19.05 -6.40 0.81
CA THR A 117 19.08 -7.66 1.57
C THR A 117 17.71 -8.01 2.14
N ALA A 118 17.02 -7.01 2.72
CA ALA A 118 15.66 -7.20 3.22
C ALA A 118 14.68 -7.56 2.09
N CYS A 119 14.73 -6.87 0.96
CA CYS A 119 13.89 -7.18 -0.19
C CYS A 119 14.15 -8.60 -0.76
N LYS A 120 15.40 -9.02 -0.83
CA LYS A 120 15.75 -10.39 -1.24
C LYS A 120 15.26 -11.44 -0.24
N ARG A 121 15.29 -11.15 1.05
CA ARG A 121 14.81 -12.04 2.12
C ARG A 121 13.28 -12.15 2.15
N TYR A 122 12.59 -11.04 2.15
CA TYR A 122 11.14 -10.99 2.34
C TYR A 122 10.35 -11.10 1.04
N GLN A 123 10.97 -10.86 -0.11
CA GLN A 123 10.32 -10.92 -1.42
C GLN A 123 9.04 -10.08 -1.48
N PRO A 124 9.07 -8.77 -1.16
CA PRO A 124 7.88 -7.94 -1.14
C PRO A 124 7.30 -7.72 -2.54
N ASP A 125 6.03 -7.38 -2.59
CA ASP A 125 5.37 -6.92 -3.81
C ASP A 125 5.64 -5.43 -4.07
N LEU A 126 5.73 -4.63 -2.98
CA LEU A 126 6.09 -3.22 -3.02
C LEU A 126 7.24 -2.88 -2.07
N LEU A 127 8.12 -1.99 -2.50
CA LEU A 127 9.04 -1.24 -1.66
C LEU A 127 8.59 0.23 -1.64
N GLY A 128 8.19 0.74 -0.48
CA GLY A 128 7.83 2.12 -0.25
C GLY A 128 9.03 2.92 0.28
N LEU A 129 9.40 3.99 -0.43
CA LEU A 129 10.49 4.87 -0.05
C LEU A 129 9.98 6.29 0.21
N THR A 130 10.53 6.94 1.24
CA THR A 130 10.49 8.40 1.35
C THR A 130 11.85 8.95 0.95
N VAL A 131 11.87 9.90 0.01
CA VAL A 131 13.09 10.49 -0.55
C VAL A 131 13.05 12.00 -0.32
N LEU A 132 13.96 12.49 0.53
CA LEU A 132 14.01 13.90 0.94
C LEU A 132 15.12 14.67 0.24
N GLN A 133 16.19 13.98 -0.18
CA GLN A 133 17.42 14.58 -0.68
C GLN A 133 17.77 14.07 -2.08
N PHE A 134 18.37 14.94 -2.90
CA PHE A 134 18.74 14.62 -4.29
C PHE A 134 19.95 13.70 -4.39
N ASP A 135 20.83 13.71 -3.41
CA ASP A 135 22.03 12.88 -3.33
C ASP A 135 21.73 11.38 -3.13
N SER A 136 20.49 11.02 -2.81
CA SER A 136 20.05 9.63 -2.74
C SER A 136 19.80 8.97 -4.12
N GLU A 137 19.95 9.69 -5.24
CA GLU A 137 19.62 9.18 -6.60
C GLU A 137 20.40 7.91 -6.95
N GLU A 138 21.73 7.93 -6.75
CA GLU A 138 22.60 6.78 -7.05
C GLU A 138 22.28 5.58 -6.17
N ASP A 139 22.01 5.81 -4.89
CA ASP A 139 21.65 4.78 -3.93
C ASP A 139 20.33 4.11 -4.31
N ILE A 140 19.32 4.90 -4.71
CA ILE A 140 18.01 4.37 -5.14
C ILE A 140 18.17 3.62 -6.48
N LEU A 141 19.00 4.09 -7.40
CA LEU A 141 19.30 3.39 -8.64
C LEU A 141 19.97 2.04 -8.35
N MET A 142 20.90 1.98 -7.39
CA MET A 142 21.51 0.74 -6.95
C MET A 142 20.46 -0.21 -6.34
N ILE A 143 19.55 0.30 -5.52
CA ILE A 143 18.44 -0.50 -4.97
C ILE A 143 17.60 -1.05 -6.12
N SER A 144 17.11 -0.20 -7.02
CA SER A 144 16.19 -0.59 -8.09
C SER A 144 16.77 -1.68 -9.00
N GLY A 145 18.06 -1.62 -9.29
CA GLY A 145 18.77 -2.61 -10.10
C GLY A 145 19.01 -3.96 -9.42
N ASN A 146 18.81 -4.06 -8.10
CA ASN A 146 19.10 -5.26 -7.31
C ASN A 146 17.90 -5.88 -6.58
N LEU A 147 16.69 -5.37 -6.83
CA LEU A 147 15.45 -5.90 -6.25
C LEU A 147 15.03 -7.23 -6.92
N PRO A 148 14.21 -8.05 -6.20
CA PRO A 148 13.47 -9.13 -6.84
C PRO A 148 12.60 -8.62 -7.99
N SER A 149 12.53 -9.36 -9.10
CA SER A 149 11.85 -8.92 -10.34
C SER A 149 10.36 -8.56 -10.15
N LYS A 150 9.70 -9.14 -9.16
CA LYS A 150 8.31 -8.82 -8.84
C LYS A 150 8.13 -7.52 -8.05
N THR A 151 9.17 -7.10 -7.31
CA THR A 151 9.09 -5.95 -6.40
C THR A 151 9.04 -4.64 -7.19
N LYS A 152 8.02 -3.83 -6.92
CA LYS A 152 7.91 -2.48 -7.48
C LYS A 152 8.28 -1.44 -6.44
N ILE A 153 8.95 -0.37 -6.87
CA ILE A 153 9.25 0.78 -6.01
C ILE A 153 8.16 1.82 -6.18
N ILE A 154 7.56 2.21 -5.07
CA ILE A 154 6.75 3.41 -4.96
C ILE A 154 7.45 4.38 -4.01
N ALA A 155 7.62 5.62 -4.43
CA ALA A 155 8.30 6.62 -3.61
C ALA A 155 7.49 7.90 -3.49
N GLY A 156 7.69 8.62 -2.41
CA GLY A 156 7.16 9.96 -2.16
C GLY A 156 8.23 10.86 -1.56
N GLY A 157 8.03 12.16 -1.64
CA GLY A 157 8.94 13.15 -1.07
C GLY A 157 9.06 14.40 -1.93
N PRO A 158 9.68 15.47 -1.39
CA PRO A 158 9.77 16.77 -2.05
C PRO A 158 10.62 16.75 -3.34
N VAL A 159 11.56 15.84 -3.46
CA VAL A 159 12.45 15.73 -4.64
C VAL A 159 11.65 15.53 -5.94
N PHE A 160 10.56 14.76 -5.89
CA PHE A 160 9.72 14.48 -7.07
C PHE A 160 8.86 15.66 -7.53
N THR A 161 8.72 16.69 -6.70
CA THR A 161 8.07 17.95 -7.09
C THR A 161 9.08 18.90 -7.70
N ALA A 162 10.31 18.91 -7.19
CA ALA A 162 11.39 19.76 -7.64
C ALA A 162 12.05 19.23 -8.94
N ASP A 163 12.18 17.91 -9.07
CA ASP A 163 12.73 17.25 -10.27
C ASP A 163 11.79 16.10 -10.71
N ARG A 164 11.09 16.32 -11.83
CA ARG A 164 10.12 15.35 -12.37
C ARG A 164 10.76 14.13 -13.01
N GLU A 165 12.02 14.25 -13.41
CA GLU A 165 12.75 13.16 -14.07
C GLU A 165 13.51 12.28 -13.09
N PHE A 166 13.66 12.72 -11.85
CA PHE A 166 14.36 11.99 -10.79
C PHE A 166 13.86 10.54 -10.66
N ALA A 167 12.55 10.32 -10.63
CA ALA A 167 11.98 8.98 -10.50
C ALA A 167 12.40 8.03 -11.64
N ALA A 168 12.44 8.54 -12.86
CA ALA A 168 12.85 7.75 -14.02
C ALA A 168 14.34 7.41 -13.96
N ARG A 169 15.19 8.38 -13.62
CA ARG A 169 16.65 8.17 -13.51
C ARG A 169 16.99 7.21 -12.36
N ALA A 170 16.31 7.32 -11.23
CA ALA A 170 16.52 6.45 -10.07
C ALA A 170 15.85 5.06 -10.21
N GLY A 171 15.16 4.76 -11.31
CA GLY A 171 14.49 3.48 -11.51
C GLY A 171 13.25 3.25 -10.64
N ILE A 172 12.59 4.32 -10.20
CA ILE A 172 11.37 4.27 -9.39
C ILE A 172 10.17 4.01 -10.30
N HIS A 173 9.35 3.03 -9.96
CA HIS A 173 8.19 2.63 -10.77
C HIS A 173 7.02 3.60 -10.67
N PHE A 174 6.86 4.28 -9.53
CA PHE A 174 5.83 5.28 -9.31
C PHE A 174 6.27 6.29 -8.24
N ALA A 175 6.26 7.58 -8.60
CA ALA A 175 6.45 8.67 -7.66
C ALA A 175 5.08 9.22 -7.24
N ALA A 176 4.73 9.02 -5.98
CA ALA A 176 3.49 9.53 -5.41
C ALA A 176 3.67 11.00 -5.00
N LYS A 177 2.97 11.90 -5.67
CA LYS A 177 2.98 13.33 -5.35
C LYS A 177 2.55 13.62 -3.91
N ASN A 178 1.62 12.82 -3.38
CA ASN A 178 1.13 12.88 -2.01
C ASN A 178 0.31 11.63 -1.68
N ALA A 179 -0.27 11.55 -0.46
CA ALA A 179 -1.07 10.43 0.01
C ALA A 179 -2.28 10.11 -0.89
N ALA A 180 -2.90 11.10 -1.53
CA ALA A 180 -4.03 10.85 -2.43
C ALA A 180 -3.60 10.05 -3.68
N PHE A 181 -2.47 10.42 -4.29
CA PHE A 181 -1.90 9.69 -5.43
C PHE A 181 -1.36 8.32 -5.01
N PHE A 182 -0.84 8.20 -3.80
CA PHE A 182 -0.45 6.91 -3.24
C PHE A 182 -1.64 5.95 -3.14
N ILE A 183 -2.76 6.38 -2.54
CA ILE A 183 -3.99 5.58 -2.46
C ILE A 183 -4.47 5.19 -3.86
N GLN A 184 -4.46 6.11 -4.80
CA GLN A 184 -4.84 5.82 -6.19
C GLN A 184 -3.97 4.73 -6.82
N TYR A 185 -2.67 4.74 -6.55
CA TYR A 185 -1.77 3.70 -7.02
C TYR A 185 -2.12 2.33 -6.40
N LEU A 186 -2.41 2.27 -5.10
CA LEU A 186 -2.83 1.03 -4.43
C LEU A 186 -4.09 0.44 -5.08
N LEU A 187 -5.07 1.28 -5.41
CA LEU A 187 -6.30 0.84 -6.09
C LEU A 187 -6.05 0.29 -7.51
N GLN A 188 -5.04 0.83 -8.21
CA GLN A 188 -4.62 0.31 -9.51
C GLN A 188 -3.82 -0.98 -9.37
N PHE A 189 -3.05 -1.13 -8.30
CA PHE A 189 -2.31 -2.33 -7.96
C PHE A 189 -3.26 -3.52 -7.73
N GLU A 190 -4.35 -3.31 -7.03
CA GLU A 190 -5.41 -4.30 -6.84
C GLU A 190 -5.92 -4.89 -8.17
N LYS A 191 -6.23 -4.04 -9.15
CA LYS A 191 -6.72 -4.47 -10.47
C LYS A 191 -5.72 -5.36 -11.24
N LYS A 192 -4.42 -5.15 -11.05
CA LYS A 192 -3.38 -5.96 -11.72
C LYS A 192 -3.25 -7.35 -11.11
N VAL A 193 -3.44 -7.50 -9.81
CA VAL A 193 -3.34 -8.80 -9.12
C VAL A 193 -4.52 -9.70 -9.46
N THR A 194 -5.75 -9.17 -9.56
CA THR A 194 -6.94 -9.95 -9.93
C THR A 194 -6.92 -10.46 -11.37
N ASN A 195 -6.23 -9.78 -12.29
CA ASN A 195 -6.14 -10.21 -13.69
C ASN A 195 -5.12 -11.33 -13.94
N ASN A 196 -4.24 -11.63 -13.00
CA ASN A 196 -3.25 -12.72 -13.12
C ASN A 196 -3.81 -14.11 -12.73
N TYR A 197 -5.09 -14.18 -12.33
CA TYR A 197 -5.77 -15.42 -11.95
C TYR A 197 -6.91 -15.83 -12.91
N LYS A 198 -6.87 -15.35 -14.18
CA LYS A 198 -7.75 -15.84 -15.26
C LYS A 198 -7.08 -16.89 -16.09
#